data_fb1bd5ae849cba97c83b6085a1943ac5
#
_entry.id   fb1bd5ae849cba97c83b6085a1943ac5
#
_cell.length_a   1.000
_cell.length_b   1.000
_cell.length_c   1.000
_cell.angle_alpha   90.00
_cell.angle_beta   90.00
_cell.angle_gamma   90.00
#
_symmetry.space_group_name_H-M   'P 1'
#
loop_
_entity.id
_entity.type
_entity.pdbx_description
1 polymer ?
#
loop_
_entity_poly.entity_id
_entity_poly.type
_entity_poly.pdbx_seq_one_letter_code
_entity_poly.pdbx_strand_id
1 'polypeptide(L)'
;MFGKKAPQADTAGQVSAGPGFLIDVQQISKIYNEGRENEVRALDNVSLAVENGEFLCILGQSGSGKSTLMNILGCLDIPTYGTYHLNGQAVSDMKPSVLSGIRNREIGFIFQGFNLIPALTALENVELPLIYRGMGREERRRLAVDALVSVGLEKRMDHRPGEMSGGQQQRVAIARAVAAKPPIIMADEPTGNLDSASGKEIMEQLKALNAQGTSVILITHDNHLALMAKRIVTLQDGRIISDEPVQEEGGA
;
A
#
# COMPACT_ATOMS: atom_id res chain seq x y z
N MET A 1 25.66 31.69 -31.88
CA MET A 1 26.38 31.26 -30.67
C MET A 1 25.78 32.00 -29.48
N PHE A 2 24.86 31.37 -28.76
CA PHE A 2 24.46 31.84 -27.42
C PHE A 2 24.25 30.57 -26.59
N GLY A 3 25.26 30.26 -25.77
CA GLY A 3 25.20 29.20 -24.78
C GLY A 3 24.29 29.60 -23.61
N LYS A 4 23.20 28.87 -23.42
CA LYS A 4 22.41 28.93 -22.17
C LYS A 4 23.12 28.10 -21.09
N LYS A 5 23.68 28.79 -20.10
CA LYS A 5 24.17 28.19 -18.86
C LYS A 5 22.99 27.57 -18.10
N ALA A 6 23.10 26.28 -17.75
CA ALA A 6 22.20 25.63 -16.82
C ALA A 6 22.33 26.25 -15.43
N PRO A 7 21.25 26.35 -14.63
CA PRO A 7 21.34 26.78 -13.24
C PRO A 7 22.08 25.74 -12.42
N GLN A 8 23.03 26.18 -11.61
CA GLN A 8 23.72 25.37 -10.61
C GLN A 8 22.71 24.96 -9.54
N ALA A 9 22.61 23.66 -9.32
CA ALA A 9 21.87 23.08 -8.21
C ALA A 9 22.60 23.38 -6.90
N ASP A 10 21.92 24.03 -5.97
CA ASP A 10 22.33 24.17 -4.59
C ASP A 10 22.43 22.77 -3.95
N THR A 11 23.58 22.51 -3.34
CA THR A 11 23.90 21.31 -2.57
C THR A 11 23.13 21.33 -1.24
N ALA A 12 21.89 20.90 -1.25
CA ALA A 12 21.17 20.50 -0.03
C ALA A 12 21.30 18.98 0.11
N GLY A 13 21.90 18.56 1.22
CA GLY A 13 22.20 17.23 1.70
C GLY A 13 21.65 16.02 0.93
N GLN A 14 22.52 15.33 0.20
CA GLN A 14 22.30 13.95 -0.20
C GLN A 14 22.25 13.10 1.09
N VAL A 15 21.03 12.76 1.53
CA VAL A 15 20.85 11.64 2.44
C VAL A 15 21.07 10.40 1.59
N SER A 16 22.27 9.85 1.68
CA SER A 16 22.60 8.56 1.09
C SER A 16 21.63 7.52 1.64
N ALA A 17 20.96 6.76 0.78
CA ALA A 17 20.17 5.60 1.16
C ALA A 17 21.03 4.70 2.07
N GLY A 18 20.78 4.77 3.38
CA GLY A 18 21.39 3.86 4.34
C GLY A 18 20.74 2.48 4.21
N PRO A 19 21.45 1.38 4.41
CA PRO A 19 20.86 0.05 4.45
C PRO A 19 19.94 -0.03 5.67
N GLY A 20 18.60 -0.02 5.47
CA GLY A 20 17.67 -0.15 6.58
C GLY A 20 16.19 0.09 6.30
N PHE A 21 15.83 0.89 5.31
CA PHE A 21 14.42 1.17 5.04
C PHE A 21 13.79 0.13 4.09
N LEU A 22 12.56 -0.26 4.40
CA LEU A 22 11.74 -1.11 3.52
C LEU A 22 11.27 -0.33 2.30
N ILE A 23 10.86 0.93 2.51
CA ILE A 23 10.53 1.91 1.48
C ILE A 23 11.40 3.14 1.68
N ASP A 24 12.08 3.58 0.63
CA ASP A 24 12.84 4.83 0.60
C ASP A 24 12.49 5.60 -0.68
N VAL A 25 11.77 6.68 -0.51
CA VAL A 25 11.30 7.58 -1.57
C VAL A 25 11.96 8.93 -1.38
N GLN A 26 12.67 9.42 -2.40
CA GLN A 26 13.40 10.67 -2.33
C GLN A 26 12.97 11.62 -3.44
N GLN A 27 12.39 12.76 -3.04
CA GLN A 27 12.02 13.88 -3.90
C GLN A 27 11.18 13.48 -5.12
N ILE A 28 10.27 12.51 -4.97
CA ILE A 28 9.45 12.09 -6.09
C ILE A 28 8.43 13.16 -6.44
N SER A 29 8.25 13.35 -7.75
CA SER A 29 7.15 14.13 -8.32
C SER A 29 6.41 13.27 -9.33
N LYS A 30 5.09 13.43 -9.40
CA LYS A 30 4.25 12.79 -10.43
C LYS A 30 3.46 13.84 -11.16
N ILE A 31 3.72 13.95 -12.46
CA ILE A 31 3.06 14.89 -13.35
C ILE A 31 2.36 14.10 -14.46
N TYR A 32 1.05 14.20 -14.52
CA TYR A 32 0.27 13.63 -15.60
C TYR A 32 0.15 14.64 -16.74
N ASN A 33 0.25 14.19 -17.97
CA ASN A 33 0.16 15.01 -19.19
C ASN A 33 1.17 16.17 -19.22
N GLU A 34 2.39 15.94 -18.74
CA GLU A 34 3.45 16.94 -18.68
C GLU A 34 3.63 17.69 -20.00
N GLY A 35 3.67 19.03 -19.91
CA GLY A 35 3.80 19.92 -21.08
C GLY A 35 2.55 20.08 -21.93
N ARG A 36 1.37 19.61 -21.49
CA ARG A 36 0.08 19.78 -22.16
C ARG A 36 -0.82 20.73 -21.39
N GLU A 37 -1.88 21.25 -22.04
CA GLU A 37 -2.85 22.17 -21.41
C GLU A 37 -3.55 21.57 -20.19
N ASN A 38 -3.69 20.25 -20.12
CA ASN A 38 -4.29 19.53 -19.01
C ASN A 38 -3.24 18.87 -18.11
N GLU A 39 -2.09 19.50 -17.92
CA GLU A 39 -1.07 19.05 -16.98
C GLU A 39 -1.61 19.05 -15.54
N VAL A 40 -1.38 17.94 -14.82
CA VAL A 40 -1.73 17.80 -13.41
C VAL A 40 -0.52 17.30 -12.64
N ARG A 41 -0.02 18.14 -11.72
CA ARG A 41 1.02 17.76 -10.76
C ARG A 41 0.35 17.12 -9.54
N ALA A 42 0.28 15.80 -9.54
CA ALA A 42 -0.38 15.04 -8.49
C ALA A 42 0.49 14.82 -7.25
N LEU A 43 1.82 14.78 -7.42
CA LEU A 43 2.81 14.78 -6.34
C LEU A 43 3.91 15.77 -6.67
N ASP A 44 4.40 16.49 -5.65
CA ASP A 44 5.41 17.51 -5.77
C ASP A 44 6.46 17.38 -4.66
N ASN A 45 7.65 16.89 -5.05
CA ASN A 45 8.82 16.77 -4.18
C ASN A 45 8.56 15.99 -2.87
N VAL A 46 7.90 14.84 -2.95
CA VAL A 46 7.58 13.99 -1.80
C VAL A 46 8.78 13.11 -1.46
N SER A 47 9.18 13.12 -0.19
CA SER A 47 10.18 12.20 0.38
C SER A 47 9.56 11.45 1.56
N LEU A 48 9.73 10.13 1.60
CA LEU A 48 9.16 9.26 2.63
C LEU A 48 10.04 8.02 2.81
N ALA A 49 10.41 7.73 4.05
CA ALA A 49 11.05 6.49 4.43
C ALA A 49 10.13 5.67 5.35
N VAL A 50 10.07 4.36 5.15
CA VAL A 50 9.28 3.43 5.97
C VAL A 50 10.19 2.29 6.43
N GLU A 51 10.18 2.02 7.72
CA GLU A 51 10.97 0.95 8.32
C GLU A 51 10.26 -0.41 8.22
N ASN A 52 11.03 -1.49 8.40
CA ASN A 52 10.46 -2.82 8.49
C ASN A 52 9.58 -2.96 9.75
N GLY A 53 8.38 -3.51 9.60
CA GLY A 53 7.44 -3.70 10.71
C GLY A 53 6.75 -2.41 11.18
N GLU A 54 6.86 -1.33 10.43
CA GLU A 54 6.18 -0.07 10.74
C GLU A 54 4.68 -0.14 10.43
N PHE A 55 3.85 0.51 11.24
CA PHE A 55 2.46 0.80 10.94
C PHE A 55 2.32 2.30 10.66
N LEU A 56 2.34 2.66 9.39
CA LEU A 56 2.23 4.03 8.89
C LEU A 56 0.82 4.31 8.41
N CYS A 57 0.29 5.50 8.73
CA CYS A 57 -0.90 6.05 8.08
C CYS A 57 -0.53 7.21 7.14
N ILE A 58 -1.01 7.18 5.90
CA ILE A 58 -1.02 8.31 4.97
C ILE A 58 -2.41 8.93 5.01
N LEU A 59 -2.51 10.07 5.69
CA LEU A 59 -3.73 10.83 5.91
C LEU A 59 -3.85 11.98 4.89
N GLY A 60 -5.06 12.29 4.43
CA GLY A 60 -5.30 13.48 3.60
C GLY A 60 -6.71 13.52 3.03
N GLN A 61 -7.16 14.68 2.59
CA GLN A 61 -8.45 14.89 1.96
C GLN A 61 -8.53 14.27 0.56
N SER A 62 -9.74 14.15 0.01
CA SER A 62 -9.90 13.75 -1.40
C SER A 62 -9.14 14.73 -2.31
N GLY A 63 -8.44 14.18 -3.31
CA GLY A 63 -7.62 14.98 -4.25
C GLY A 63 -6.24 15.39 -3.74
N SER A 64 -5.85 15.06 -2.49
CA SER A 64 -4.53 15.44 -1.95
C SER A 64 -3.33 14.71 -2.57
N GLY A 65 -3.54 13.69 -3.44
CA GLY A 65 -2.48 12.90 -4.06
C GLY A 65 -2.27 11.50 -3.46
N LYS A 66 -3.05 11.09 -2.43
CA LYS A 66 -2.90 9.79 -1.74
C LYS A 66 -2.90 8.59 -2.69
N SER A 67 -3.89 8.52 -3.58
CA SER A 67 -3.99 7.39 -4.53
C SER A 67 -2.81 7.36 -5.50
N THR A 68 -2.29 8.54 -5.91
CA THR A 68 -1.09 8.63 -6.74
C THR A 68 0.13 8.14 -5.96
N LEU A 69 0.30 8.57 -4.70
CA LEU A 69 1.40 8.12 -3.84
C LEU A 69 1.29 6.60 -3.62
N MET A 70 0.11 6.09 -3.28
CA MET A 70 -0.13 4.65 -3.13
C MET A 70 0.23 3.86 -4.40
N ASN A 71 -0.15 4.35 -5.57
CA ASN A 71 0.17 3.68 -6.82
C ASN A 71 1.68 3.60 -7.07
N ILE A 72 2.43 4.64 -6.72
CA ILE A 72 3.89 4.63 -6.83
C ILE A 72 4.49 3.68 -5.79
N LEU A 73 4.14 3.82 -4.50
CA LEU A 73 4.62 2.94 -3.44
C LEU A 73 4.26 1.48 -3.72
N GLY A 74 3.10 1.25 -4.34
CA GLY A 74 2.59 -0.06 -4.72
C GLY A 74 3.19 -0.63 -6.02
N CYS A 75 4.14 0.06 -6.66
CA CYS A 75 4.68 -0.34 -7.96
C CYS A 75 3.59 -0.55 -9.04
N LEU A 76 2.47 0.20 -8.94
CA LEU A 76 1.41 0.27 -9.97
C LEU A 76 1.69 1.37 -10.98
N ASP A 77 2.45 2.40 -10.57
CA ASP A 77 2.91 3.51 -11.40
C ASP A 77 4.35 3.85 -11.03
N ILE A 78 5.01 4.69 -11.83
CA ILE A 78 6.36 5.18 -11.58
C ILE A 78 6.33 6.71 -11.39
N PRO A 79 7.24 7.29 -10.60
CA PRO A 79 7.36 8.74 -10.50
C PRO A 79 7.82 9.34 -11.82
N THR A 80 7.50 10.63 -12.06
CA THR A 80 8.05 11.40 -13.20
C THR A 80 9.49 11.83 -12.89
N TYR A 81 9.74 12.20 -11.62
CA TYR A 81 11.06 12.60 -11.11
C TYR A 81 11.28 12.01 -9.72
N GLY A 82 12.55 11.99 -9.28
CA GLY A 82 12.98 11.47 -7.99
C GLY A 82 13.32 9.97 -8.04
N THR A 83 13.61 9.41 -6.88
CA THR A 83 14.02 8.00 -6.77
C THR A 83 13.14 7.24 -5.79
N TYR A 84 12.94 5.95 -6.05
CA TYR A 84 12.22 5.04 -5.17
C TYR A 84 12.97 3.72 -5.06
N HIS A 85 13.29 3.33 -3.81
CA HIS A 85 13.86 2.03 -3.48
C HIS A 85 12.86 1.24 -2.62
N LEU A 86 12.57 0.02 -3.03
CA LEU A 86 11.74 -0.94 -2.32
C LEU A 86 12.59 -2.12 -1.89
N ASN A 87 12.69 -2.36 -0.58
CA ASN A 87 13.52 -3.42 -0.02
C ASN A 87 14.96 -3.42 -0.59
N GLY A 88 15.57 -2.22 -0.67
CA GLY A 88 16.90 -2.00 -1.23
C GLY A 88 17.01 -2.05 -2.77
N GLN A 89 15.94 -2.32 -3.49
CA GLN A 89 15.93 -2.36 -4.96
C GLN A 89 15.43 -1.04 -5.55
N ALA A 90 16.22 -0.39 -6.42
CA ALA A 90 15.78 0.80 -7.16
C ALA A 90 14.69 0.40 -8.16
N VAL A 91 13.47 0.94 -7.98
CA VAL A 91 12.29 0.56 -8.79
C VAL A 91 11.80 1.67 -9.71
N SER A 92 12.32 2.91 -9.58
CA SER A 92 11.86 4.09 -10.34
C SER A 92 11.91 3.92 -11.85
N ASP A 93 12.94 3.22 -12.36
CA ASP A 93 13.20 3.09 -13.80
C ASP A 93 12.95 1.67 -14.34
N MET A 94 12.30 0.82 -13.53
CA MET A 94 12.08 -0.57 -13.93
C MET A 94 10.95 -0.70 -14.95
N LYS A 95 11.08 -1.67 -15.83
CA LYS A 95 10.03 -2.01 -16.80
C LYS A 95 8.78 -2.53 -16.09
N PRO A 96 7.58 -2.28 -16.62
CA PRO A 96 6.32 -2.74 -16.01
C PRO A 96 6.26 -4.24 -15.72
N SER A 97 6.87 -5.08 -16.57
CA SER A 97 6.94 -6.53 -16.35
C SER A 97 7.77 -6.93 -15.14
N VAL A 98 8.82 -6.18 -14.82
CA VAL A 98 9.66 -6.39 -13.64
C VAL A 98 8.93 -5.92 -12.39
N LEU A 99 8.33 -4.71 -12.45
CA LEU A 99 7.52 -4.14 -11.37
C LEU A 99 6.37 -5.05 -10.96
N SER A 100 5.69 -5.70 -11.92
CA SER A 100 4.61 -6.64 -11.61
C SER A 100 5.10 -7.85 -10.80
N GLY A 101 6.31 -8.35 -11.07
CA GLY A 101 6.93 -9.42 -10.31
C GLY A 101 7.33 -8.98 -8.88
N ILE A 102 7.88 -7.78 -8.74
CA ILE A 102 8.23 -7.18 -7.44
C ILE A 102 6.95 -6.98 -6.63
N ARG A 103 5.94 -6.31 -7.18
CA ARG A 103 4.65 -6.08 -6.54
C ARG A 103 4.03 -7.38 -6.02
N ASN A 104 4.02 -8.44 -6.82
CA ASN A 104 3.47 -9.72 -6.41
C ASN A 104 4.21 -10.34 -5.23
N ARG A 105 5.53 -10.11 -5.08
CA ARG A 105 6.34 -10.65 -3.99
C ARG A 105 6.33 -9.79 -2.73
N GLU A 106 6.40 -8.48 -2.90
CA GLU A 106 6.68 -7.57 -1.80
C GLU A 106 5.41 -6.93 -1.21
N ILE A 107 4.28 -6.90 -1.95
CA ILE A 107 3.13 -6.08 -1.57
C ILE A 107 1.82 -6.87 -1.63
N GLY A 108 1.06 -6.85 -0.53
CA GLY A 108 -0.32 -7.27 -0.47
C GLY A 108 -1.24 -6.04 -0.48
N PHE A 109 -2.24 -6.02 -1.37
CA PHE A 109 -3.18 -4.91 -1.48
C PHE A 109 -4.55 -5.24 -0.88
N ILE A 110 -5.09 -4.27 -0.13
CA ILE A 110 -6.44 -4.27 0.40
C ILE A 110 -7.09 -2.96 -0.07
N PHE A 111 -8.20 -3.04 -0.81
CA PHE A 111 -8.89 -1.89 -1.39
C PHE A 111 -10.26 -1.69 -0.77
N GLN A 112 -10.77 -0.47 -0.76
CA GLN A 112 -12.12 -0.11 -0.35
C GLN A 112 -13.20 -0.93 -1.09
N GLY A 113 -13.05 -1.14 -2.38
CA GLY A 113 -13.97 -1.89 -3.23
C GLY A 113 -13.76 -3.41 -3.24
N PHE A 114 -12.96 -3.96 -2.30
CA PHE A 114 -12.57 -5.38 -2.18
C PHE A 114 -11.81 -5.90 -3.40
N ASN A 115 -12.16 -5.51 -4.61
CA ASN A 115 -11.57 -5.93 -5.90
C ASN A 115 -11.47 -7.46 -6.02
N LEU A 116 -12.52 -8.16 -5.60
CA LEU A 116 -12.67 -9.60 -5.81
C LEU A 116 -13.21 -9.87 -7.22
N ILE A 117 -12.80 -10.98 -7.81
CA ILE A 117 -13.35 -11.44 -9.08
C ILE A 117 -14.68 -12.15 -8.80
N PRO A 118 -15.83 -11.61 -9.27
CA PRO A 118 -17.15 -12.11 -8.89
C PRO A 118 -17.43 -13.55 -9.33
N ALA A 119 -16.79 -14.00 -10.41
CA ALA A 119 -16.96 -15.35 -10.94
C ALA A 119 -16.21 -16.42 -10.15
N LEU A 120 -15.23 -16.03 -9.33
CA LEU A 120 -14.40 -16.91 -8.53
C LEU A 120 -14.96 -17.05 -7.11
N THR A 121 -14.72 -18.20 -6.49
CA THR A 121 -14.98 -18.42 -5.06
C THR A 121 -14.01 -17.61 -4.19
N ALA A 122 -14.28 -17.54 -2.88
CA ALA A 122 -13.35 -16.93 -1.92
C ALA A 122 -11.96 -17.58 -2.00
N LEU A 123 -11.90 -18.90 -2.02
CA LEU A 123 -10.65 -19.65 -2.12
C LEU A 123 -9.90 -19.35 -3.42
N GLU A 124 -10.59 -19.36 -4.56
CA GLU A 124 -10.00 -19.05 -5.86
C GLU A 124 -9.48 -17.62 -5.94
N ASN A 125 -10.19 -16.63 -5.35
CA ASN A 125 -9.71 -15.26 -5.25
C ASN A 125 -8.40 -15.17 -4.45
N VAL A 126 -8.27 -15.92 -3.37
CA VAL A 126 -7.06 -15.95 -2.53
C VAL A 126 -5.91 -16.70 -3.24
N GLU A 127 -6.20 -17.70 -4.04
CA GLU A 127 -5.19 -18.42 -4.84
C GLU A 127 -4.54 -17.55 -5.95
N LEU A 128 -5.21 -16.51 -6.45
CA LEU A 128 -4.75 -15.73 -7.61
C LEU A 128 -3.31 -15.20 -7.49
N PRO A 129 -2.91 -14.46 -6.44
CA PRO A 129 -1.54 -13.96 -6.33
C PRO A 129 -0.51 -15.10 -6.26
N LEU A 130 -0.88 -16.25 -5.72
CA LEU A 130 -0.03 -17.43 -5.62
C LEU A 130 0.15 -18.11 -6.99
N ILE A 131 -0.89 -18.07 -7.85
CA ILE A 131 -0.80 -18.53 -9.24
C ILE A 131 0.20 -17.65 -10.01
N TYR A 132 0.09 -16.34 -9.89
CA TYR A 132 1.02 -15.40 -10.55
C TYR A 132 2.46 -15.53 -10.02
N ARG A 133 2.64 -16.04 -8.79
CA ARG A 133 3.94 -16.37 -8.20
C ARG A 133 4.53 -17.68 -8.75
N GLY A 134 3.75 -18.45 -9.50
CA GLY A 134 4.16 -19.73 -10.08
C GLY A 134 4.14 -20.90 -9.09
N MET A 135 3.43 -20.77 -7.96
CA MET A 135 3.34 -21.83 -6.95
C MET A 135 2.56 -23.04 -7.44
N GLY A 136 3.01 -24.24 -7.05
CA GLY A 136 2.34 -25.50 -7.33
C GLY A 136 0.93 -25.56 -6.72
N ARG A 137 0.04 -26.36 -7.32
CA ARG A 137 -1.39 -26.40 -6.93
C ARG A 137 -1.61 -26.77 -5.46
N GLU A 138 -0.90 -27.73 -4.94
CA GLU A 138 -1.07 -28.21 -3.55
C GLU A 138 -0.63 -27.14 -2.56
N GLU A 139 0.55 -26.54 -2.78
CA GLU A 139 1.11 -25.51 -1.91
C GLU A 139 0.23 -24.25 -1.89
N ARG A 140 -0.18 -23.72 -3.06
CA ARG A 140 -1.02 -22.55 -3.12
C ARG A 140 -2.38 -22.77 -2.46
N ARG A 141 -3.00 -23.96 -2.67
CA ARG A 141 -4.27 -24.27 -2.03
C ARG A 141 -4.15 -24.31 -0.51
N ARG A 142 -3.09 -24.93 0.00
CA ARG A 142 -2.80 -24.94 1.44
C ARG A 142 -2.67 -23.51 1.98
N LEU A 143 -1.84 -22.67 1.36
CA LEU A 143 -1.65 -21.28 1.79
C LEU A 143 -2.94 -20.46 1.72
N ALA A 144 -3.75 -20.66 0.68
CA ALA A 144 -5.03 -19.95 0.55
C ALA A 144 -6.04 -20.41 1.62
N VAL A 145 -6.10 -21.70 1.93
CA VAL A 145 -6.93 -22.23 3.02
C VAL A 145 -6.46 -21.65 4.36
N ASP A 146 -5.16 -21.71 4.66
CA ASP A 146 -4.59 -21.18 5.90
C ASP A 146 -4.93 -19.68 6.06
N ALA A 147 -4.81 -18.91 4.97
CA ALA A 147 -5.15 -17.48 4.98
C ALA A 147 -6.65 -17.24 5.23
N LEU A 148 -7.56 -18.02 4.64
CA LEU A 148 -9.01 -17.89 4.88
C LEU A 148 -9.40 -18.30 6.31
N VAL A 149 -8.76 -19.33 6.86
CA VAL A 149 -8.94 -19.72 8.26
C VAL A 149 -8.49 -18.62 9.20
N SER A 150 -7.35 -17.96 8.93
CA SER A 150 -6.82 -16.88 9.77
C SER A 150 -7.74 -15.66 9.88
N VAL A 151 -8.64 -15.47 8.90
CA VAL A 151 -9.64 -14.39 8.89
C VAL A 151 -11.06 -14.87 9.25
N GLY A 152 -11.22 -16.13 9.74
CA GLY A 152 -12.50 -16.70 10.18
C GLY A 152 -13.48 -17.02 9.05
N LEU A 153 -12.97 -17.42 7.88
CA LEU A 153 -13.78 -17.75 6.69
C LEU A 153 -13.71 -19.23 6.29
N GLU A 154 -13.36 -20.14 7.20
CA GLU A 154 -13.23 -21.58 6.94
C GLU A 154 -14.52 -22.20 6.36
N LYS A 155 -15.69 -21.68 6.73
CA LYS A 155 -17.01 -22.17 6.25
C LYS A 155 -17.51 -21.43 5.01
N ARG A 156 -16.71 -20.54 4.44
CA ARG A 156 -17.09 -19.66 3.31
C ARG A 156 -16.18 -19.78 2.09
N MET A 157 -15.27 -20.73 2.08
CA MET A 157 -14.24 -20.88 1.03
C MET A 157 -14.82 -21.06 -0.36
N ASP A 158 -15.94 -21.77 -0.48
CA ASP A 158 -16.60 -22.08 -1.74
C ASP A 158 -17.67 -21.06 -2.15
N HIS A 159 -17.91 -20.01 -1.32
CA HIS A 159 -18.86 -18.96 -1.65
C HIS A 159 -18.24 -17.95 -2.61
N ARG A 160 -19.08 -17.39 -3.47
CA ARG A 160 -18.72 -16.27 -4.37
C ARG A 160 -18.96 -14.93 -3.68
N PRO A 161 -18.29 -13.85 -4.12
CA PRO A 161 -18.46 -12.52 -3.53
C PRO A 161 -19.91 -12.08 -3.40
N GLY A 162 -20.77 -12.34 -4.41
CA GLY A 162 -22.19 -11.99 -4.37
C GLY A 162 -23.02 -12.73 -3.30
N GLU A 163 -22.48 -13.77 -2.69
CA GLU A 163 -23.11 -14.58 -1.62
C GLU A 163 -22.60 -14.20 -0.23
N MET A 164 -21.75 -13.14 -0.14
CA MET A 164 -21.03 -12.74 1.07
C MET A 164 -21.37 -11.31 1.47
N SER A 165 -21.40 -11.05 2.78
CA SER A 165 -21.51 -9.68 3.29
C SER A 165 -20.27 -8.85 2.96
N GLY A 166 -20.36 -7.50 3.02
CA GLY A 166 -19.23 -6.61 2.78
C GLY A 166 -18.02 -6.92 3.67
N GLY A 167 -18.26 -7.15 4.97
CA GLY A 167 -17.19 -7.52 5.91
C GLY A 167 -16.57 -8.88 5.58
N GLN A 168 -17.36 -9.85 5.09
CA GLN A 168 -16.82 -11.14 4.63
C GLN A 168 -15.97 -10.96 3.35
N GLN A 169 -16.43 -10.15 2.39
CA GLN A 169 -15.67 -9.85 1.17
C GLN A 169 -14.34 -9.16 1.51
N GLN A 170 -14.35 -8.22 2.46
CA GLN A 170 -13.13 -7.56 2.90
C GLN A 170 -12.16 -8.54 3.57
N ARG A 171 -12.66 -9.47 4.39
CA ARG A 171 -11.81 -10.54 4.95
C ARG A 171 -11.23 -11.47 3.88
N VAL A 172 -11.95 -11.74 2.78
CA VAL A 172 -11.37 -12.44 1.61
C VAL A 172 -10.26 -11.61 0.97
N ALA A 173 -10.45 -10.29 0.83
CA ALA A 173 -9.42 -9.39 0.29
C ALA A 173 -8.16 -9.36 1.19
N ILE A 174 -8.34 -9.37 2.52
CA ILE A 174 -7.22 -9.49 3.47
C ILE A 174 -6.52 -10.85 3.30
N ALA A 175 -7.28 -11.96 3.31
CA ALA A 175 -6.72 -13.28 3.10
C ALA A 175 -5.91 -13.37 1.80
N ARG A 176 -6.42 -12.79 0.72
CA ARG A 176 -5.71 -12.69 -0.56
C ARG A 176 -4.41 -11.89 -0.44
N ALA A 177 -4.44 -10.79 0.28
CA ALA A 177 -3.26 -9.94 0.47
C ALA A 177 -2.16 -10.66 1.28
N VAL A 178 -2.52 -11.43 2.31
CA VAL A 178 -1.56 -12.06 3.23
C VAL A 178 -1.13 -13.48 2.83
N ALA A 179 -1.87 -14.15 1.93
CA ALA A 179 -1.63 -15.56 1.58
C ALA A 179 -0.20 -15.83 1.12
N ALA A 180 0.41 -14.86 0.44
CA ALA A 180 1.78 -14.95 -0.05
C ALA A 180 2.83 -14.46 0.96
N LYS A 181 2.42 -14.06 2.16
CA LYS A 181 3.27 -13.50 3.24
C LYS A 181 4.17 -12.36 2.75
N PRO A 182 3.62 -11.30 2.15
CA PRO A 182 4.42 -10.17 1.71
C PRO A 182 4.93 -9.38 2.91
N PRO A 183 6.09 -8.70 2.82
CA PRO A 183 6.60 -7.83 3.88
C PRO A 183 5.76 -6.57 4.10
N ILE A 184 4.95 -6.17 3.09
CA ILE A 184 4.14 -4.94 3.12
C ILE A 184 2.67 -5.25 2.82
N ILE A 185 1.77 -4.69 3.63
CA ILE A 185 0.35 -4.58 3.33
C ILE A 185 0.01 -3.11 3.08
N MET A 186 -0.56 -2.82 1.91
CA MET A 186 -1.13 -1.50 1.58
C MET A 186 -2.64 -1.57 1.63
N ALA A 187 -3.25 -0.80 2.53
CA ALA A 187 -4.70 -0.77 2.76
C ALA A 187 -5.26 0.60 2.40
N ASP A 188 -5.99 0.68 1.29
CA ASP A 188 -6.63 1.90 0.79
C ASP A 188 -8.09 1.93 1.22
N GLU A 189 -8.41 2.85 2.15
CA GLU A 189 -9.75 3.02 2.74
C GLU A 189 -10.41 1.68 3.11
N PRO A 190 -9.73 0.79 3.89
CA PRO A 190 -10.12 -0.61 4.03
C PRO A 190 -11.46 -0.82 4.72
N THR A 191 -12.02 0.22 5.35
CA THR A 191 -13.30 0.19 6.07
C THR A 191 -14.39 1.02 5.41
N GLY A 192 -14.09 1.74 4.31
CA GLY A 192 -14.97 2.75 3.73
C GLY A 192 -16.33 2.25 3.22
N ASN A 193 -16.46 0.95 2.94
CA ASN A 193 -17.70 0.30 2.48
C ASN A 193 -18.31 -0.64 3.54
N LEU A 194 -17.92 -0.50 4.82
CA LEU A 194 -18.32 -1.40 5.89
C LEU A 194 -19.12 -0.65 6.98
N ASP A 195 -19.93 -1.40 7.70
CA ASP A 195 -20.51 -0.95 8.97
C ASP A 195 -19.41 -0.81 10.04
N SER A 196 -19.69 -0.05 11.10
CA SER A 196 -18.72 0.27 12.14
C SER A 196 -18.15 -0.96 12.85
N ALA A 197 -18.97 -2.02 13.05
CA ALA A 197 -18.52 -3.24 13.72
C ALA A 197 -17.55 -4.01 12.84
N SER A 198 -17.92 -4.24 11.57
CA SER A 198 -17.04 -4.87 10.58
C SER A 198 -15.76 -4.07 10.35
N GLY A 199 -15.86 -2.73 10.30
CA GLY A 199 -14.69 -1.85 10.15
C GLY A 199 -13.69 -2.01 11.29
N LYS A 200 -14.19 -2.07 12.54
CA LYS A 200 -13.33 -2.30 13.71
C LYS A 200 -12.60 -3.65 13.64
N GLU A 201 -13.31 -4.72 13.27
CA GLU A 201 -12.70 -6.05 13.11
C GLU A 201 -11.56 -6.03 12.07
N ILE A 202 -11.75 -5.34 10.93
CA ILE A 202 -10.72 -5.21 9.89
C ILE A 202 -9.48 -4.48 10.43
N MET A 203 -9.67 -3.38 11.17
CA MET A 203 -8.54 -2.65 11.75
C MET A 203 -7.78 -3.48 12.80
N GLU A 204 -8.47 -4.26 13.63
CA GLU A 204 -7.82 -5.18 14.56
C GLU A 204 -7.02 -6.28 13.83
N GLN A 205 -7.51 -6.78 12.69
CA GLN A 205 -6.74 -7.71 11.86
C GLN A 205 -5.46 -7.06 11.30
N LEU A 206 -5.53 -5.81 10.84
CA LEU A 206 -4.34 -5.07 10.37
C LEU A 206 -3.32 -4.85 11.49
N LYS A 207 -3.78 -4.50 12.70
CA LYS A 207 -2.89 -4.39 13.87
C LYS A 207 -2.24 -5.72 14.22
N ALA A 208 -3.01 -6.82 14.18
CA ALA A 208 -2.48 -8.15 14.45
C ALA A 208 -1.40 -8.57 13.44
N LEU A 209 -1.59 -8.24 12.16
CA LEU A 209 -0.58 -8.46 11.12
C LEU A 209 0.69 -7.64 11.39
N ASN A 210 0.53 -6.38 11.78
CA ASN A 210 1.68 -5.53 12.13
C ASN A 210 2.41 -6.05 13.38
N ALA A 211 1.70 -6.50 14.38
CA ALA A 211 2.31 -7.10 15.59
C ALA A 211 3.12 -8.37 15.28
N GLN A 212 2.82 -9.05 14.16
CA GLN A 212 3.59 -10.19 13.66
C GLN A 212 4.79 -9.80 12.78
N GLY A 213 5.06 -8.49 12.65
CA GLY A 213 6.23 -7.96 11.92
C GLY A 213 5.94 -7.55 10.47
N THR A 214 4.71 -7.66 9.97
CA THR A 214 4.35 -7.15 8.64
C THR A 214 4.21 -5.63 8.69
N SER A 215 4.85 -4.92 7.75
CA SER A 215 4.67 -3.47 7.62
C SER A 215 3.28 -3.19 7.05
N VAL A 216 2.57 -2.21 7.64
CA VAL A 216 1.22 -1.82 7.21
C VAL A 216 1.24 -0.35 6.82
N ILE A 217 0.79 -0.05 5.60
CA ILE A 217 0.56 1.32 5.12
C ILE A 217 -0.94 1.49 4.94
N LEU A 218 -1.54 2.22 5.87
CA LEU A 218 -2.95 2.58 5.84
C LEU A 218 -3.10 3.90 5.09
N ILE A 219 -3.96 3.95 4.09
CA ILE A 219 -4.33 5.19 3.39
C ILE A 219 -5.78 5.51 3.75
N THR A 220 -6.03 6.68 4.31
CA THR A 220 -7.38 7.08 4.71
C THR A 220 -7.54 8.60 4.77
N HIS A 221 -8.79 9.06 4.81
CA HIS A 221 -9.15 10.43 5.17
C HIS A 221 -9.77 10.52 6.57
N ASP A 222 -9.92 9.38 7.27
CA ASP A 222 -10.50 9.30 8.61
C ASP A 222 -9.42 9.44 9.69
N ASN A 223 -9.50 10.53 10.47
CA ASN A 223 -8.59 10.80 11.58
C ASN A 223 -8.63 9.74 12.68
N HIS A 224 -9.80 9.12 12.93
CA HIS A 224 -9.91 8.08 13.97
C HIS A 224 -9.14 6.82 13.56
N LEU A 225 -9.21 6.45 12.28
CA LEU A 225 -8.43 5.32 11.77
C LEU A 225 -6.93 5.64 11.76
N ALA A 226 -6.57 6.89 11.45
CA ALA A 226 -5.18 7.32 11.43
C ALA A 226 -4.50 7.16 12.81
N LEU A 227 -5.20 7.44 13.90
CA LEU A 227 -4.71 7.27 15.27
C LEU A 227 -4.45 5.81 15.67
N MET A 228 -4.90 4.84 14.86
CA MET A 228 -4.60 3.41 15.08
C MET A 228 -3.21 3.01 14.55
N ALA A 229 -2.57 3.85 13.73
CA ALA A 229 -1.20 3.67 13.27
C ALA A 229 -0.19 4.13 14.32
N LYS A 230 1.10 3.84 14.09
CA LYS A 230 2.21 4.31 14.95
C LYS A 230 2.79 5.64 14.49
N ARG A 231 2.58 6.01 13.23
CA ARG A 231 3.06 7.25 12.61
C ARG A 231 2.04 7.72 11.59
N ILE A 232 1.82 9.02 11.51
CA ILE A 232 0.90 9.66 10.57
C ILE A 232 1.70 10.61 9.70
N VAL A 233 1.60 10.40 8.38
CA VAL A 233 2.08 11.32 7.36
C VAL A 233 0.88 11.98 6.72
N THR A 234 0.79 13.31 6.81
CA THR A 234 -0.32 14.07 6.22
C THR A 234 0.07 14.59 4.85
N LEU A 235 -0.72 14.21 3.85
CA LEU A 235 -0.57 14.64 2.46
C LEU A 235 -1.62 15.68 2.10
N GLN A 236 -1.17 16.84 1.59
CA GLN A 236 -2.03 17.91 1.08
C GLN A 236 -1.44 18.47 -0.21
N ASP A 237 -2.29 18.65 -1.23
CA ASP A 237 -1.92 19.24 -2.53
C ASP A 237 -0.63 18.64 -3.13
N GLY A 238 -0.50 17.30 -3.02
CA GLY A 238 0.64 16.55 -3.54
C GLY A 238 1.92 16.66 -2.72
N ARG A 239 1.90 17.26 -1.53
CA ARG A 239 3.07 17.43 -0.65
C ARG A 239 2.82 16.84 0.74
N ILE A 240 3.87 16.34 1.37
CA ILE A 240 3.83 16.00 2.79
C ILE A 240 3.93 17.29 3.59
N ILE A 241 2.92 17.56 4.43
CA ILE A 241 2.84 18.74 5.29
C ILE A 241 3.14 18.43 6.76
N SER A 242 2.98 17.19 7.19
CA SER A 242 3.44 16.71 8.51
C SER A 242 3.81 15.24 8.44
N ASP A 243 4.69 14.81 9.35
CA ASP A 243 5.19 13.46 9.52
C ASP A 243 5.52 13.26 11.00
N GLU A 244 4.61 12.66 11.75
CA GLU A 244 4.63 12.65 13.21
C GLU A 244 4.32 11.25 13.77
N PRO A 245 5.04 10.82 14.83
CA PRO A 245 4.65 9.63 15.56
C PRO A 245 3.32 9.87 16.29
N VAL A 246 2.47 8.83 16.35
CA VAL A 246 1.29 8.84 17.19
C VAL A 246 1.74 8.66 18.62
N GLN A 247 1.43 9.63 19.48
CA GLN A 247 1.70 9.50 20.92
C GLN A 247 0.74 8.44 21.48
N GLU A 248 1.27 7.38 22.06
CA GLU A 248 0.44 6.50 22.90
C GLU A 248 -0.10 7.35 24.05
N GLU A 249 -1.42 7.51 24.12
CA GLU A 249 -2.03 8.10 25.31
C GLU A 249 -1.57 7.25 26.49
N GLY A 250 -0.69 7.84 27.30
CA GLY A 250 -0.10 7.17 28.48
C GLY A 250 -1.22 6.65 29.35
N GLY A 251 -1.31 5.33 29.48
CA GLY A 251 -2.18 4.66 30.41
C GLY A 251 -1.89 5.19 31.83
N ALA A 252 -2.82 5.96 32.36
CA ALA A 252 -2.86 6.35 33.76
C ALA A 252 -3.52 5.24 34.57
#